data_e8bf8daac64e9c0f321141a872fa99c2
#
_entry.id   e8bf8daac64e9c0f321141a872fa99c2
#
_cell.length_a   1.000
_cell.length_b   1.000
_cell.length_c   1.000
_cell.angle_alpha   90.00
_cell.angle_beta   90.00
_cell.angle_gamma   90.00
#
_symmetry.space_group_name_H-M   'P 1'
#
loop_
_entity.id
_entity.type
_entity.pdbx_description
1 polymer ?
#
loop_
_entity_poly.entity_id
_entity_poly.type
_entity_poly.pdbx_seq_one_letter_code
_entity_poly.pdbx_strand_id
1 'polypeptide(L)'
;MLESIRDSASVQIVLLVSVTIALLGVGFYFLSRMRRNPKDKEKRRRLQVNEQGRLGDATITEVQENTIFYEYSVRRVLYTASQDVAQLREQMPGDLERLIGPVTLKYSPQNPANSILLCEEWSGLRGVAPAKPLTAT
;
A
#
# COMPACT_ATOMS: atom_id res chain seq x y z
N MET A 1 -31.07 15.78 -53.61
CA MET A 1 -30.88 14.36 -53.23
C MET A 1 -29.46 14.04 -52.76
N LEU A 2 -28.42 14.54 -53.43
CA LEU A 2 -27.01 14.33 -53.01
C LEU A 2 -26.58 15.10 -51.73
N GLU A 3 -27.17 16.26 -51.47
CA GLU A 3 -26.90 17.04 -50.24
C GLU A 3 -27.45 16.36 -48.97
N SER A 4 -28.61 15.73 -49.05
CA SER A 4 -29.24 15.03 -47.91
C SER A 4 -28.44 13.78 -47.51
N ILE A 5 -27.76 13.10 -48.43
CA ILE A 5 -26.91 11.92 -48.16
C ILE A 5 -25.59 12.38 -47.49
N ARG A 6 -25.07 13.53 -47.89
CA ARG A 6 -23.83 14.10 -47.35
C ARG A 6 -24.00 14.59 -45.90
N ASP A 7 -25.16 15.16 -45.58
CA ASP A 7 -25.51 15.60 -44.22
C ASP A 7 -25.67 14.41 -43.28
N SER A 8 -26.33 13.33 -43.75
CA SER A 8 -26.50 12.13 -42.90
C SER A 8 -25.16 11.43 -42.61
N ALA A 9 -24.25 11.37 -43.60
CA ALA A 9 -22.90 10.80 -43.38
C ALA A 9 -22.07 11.64 -42.41
N SER A 10 -22.15 12.96 -42.49
CA SER A 10 -21.46 13.88 -41.60
C SER A 10 -21.94 13.74 -40.15
N VAL A 11 -23.24 13.62 -39.94
CA VAL A 11 -23.86 13.40 -38.64
C VAL A 11 -23.44 12.04 -38.05
N GLN A 12 -23.37 11.00 -38.84
CA GLN A 12 -22.91 9.67 -38.39
C GLN A 12 -21.45 9.70 -37.95
N ILE A 13 -20.58 10.38 -38.70
CA ILE A 13 -19.16 10.51 -38.35
C ILE A 13 -18.99 11.28 -37.01
N VAL A 14 -19.71 12.38 -36.83
CA VAL A 14 -19.68 13.18 -35.60
C VAL A 14 -20.16 12.35 -34.42
N LEU A 15 -21.23 11.56 -34.58
CA LEU A 15 -21.72 10.66 -33.54
C LEU A 15 -20.70 9.57 -33.19
N LEU A 16 -20.05 8.94 -34.17
CA LEU A 16 -19.04 7.92 -33.93
C LEU A 16 -17.82 8.51 -33.19
N VAL A 17 -17.37 9.69 -33.57
CA VAL A 17 -16.24 10.38 -32.90
C VAL A 17 -16.60 10.74 -31.47
N SER A 18 -17.79 11.26 -31.23
CA SER A 18 -18.22 11.64 -29.87
C SER A 18 -18.34 10.42 -28.95
N VAL A 19 -18.86 9.30 -29.44
CA VAL A 19 -18.95 8.04 -28.68
C VAL A 19 -17.56 7.48 -28.36
N THR A 20 -16.62 7.52 -29.31
CA THR A 20 -15.24 7.06 -29.07
C THR A 20 -14.52 7.93 -28.03
N ILE A 21 -14.67 9.22 -28.08
CA ILE A 21 -14.09 10.15 -27.07
C ILE A 21 -14.70 9.88 -25.69
N ALA A 22 -16.00 9.66 -25.61
CA ALA A 22 -16.69 9.34 -24.35
C ALA A 22 -16.20 8.01 -23.76
N LEU A 23 -16.03 6.96 -24.58
CA LEU A 23 -15.50 5.66 -24.14
C LEU A 23 -14.05 5.75 -23.66
N LEU A 24 -13.21 6.51 -24.38
CA LEU A 24 -11.83 6.77 -23.96
C LEU A 24 -11.76 7.54 -22.63
N GLY A 25 -12.64 8.54 -22.46
CA GLY A 25 -12.74 9.30 -21.20
C GLY A 25 -13.17 8.43 -20.02
N VAL A 26 -14.16 7.58 -20.21
CA VAL A 26 -14.63 6.62 -19.19
C VAL A 26 -13.53 5.60 -18.89
N GLY A 27 -12.87 5.04 -19.88
CA GLY A 27 -11.75 4.11 -19.69
C GLY A 27 -10.60 4.74 -18.92
N PHE A 28 -10.21 5.96 -19.27
CA PHE A 28 -9.18 6.71 -18.54
C PHE A 28 -9.59 7.02 -17.11
N TYR A 29 -10.85 7.39 -16.88
CA TYR A 29 -11.38 7.61 -15.52
C TYR A 29 -11.32 6.35 -14.66
N PHE A 30 -11.73 5.19 -15.20
CA PHE A 30 -11.64 3.91 -14.48
C PHE A 30 -10.18 3.51 -14.20
N LEU A 31 -9.28 3.64 -15.16
CA LEU A 31 -7.86 3.36 -14.98
C LEU A 31 -7.22 4.28 -13.93
N SER A 32 -7.55 5.57 -13.94
CA SER A 32 -7.04 6.52 -12.94
C SER A 32 -7.61 6.25 -11.55
N ARG A 33 -8.85 5.78 -11.46
CA ARG A 33 -9.48 5.39 -10.19
C ARG A 33 -8.86 4.12 -9.62
N MET A 34 -8.58 3.12 -10.45
CA MET A 34 -7.89 1.88 -10.03
C MET A 34 -6.46 2.16 -9.55
N ARG A 35 -5.75 3.12 -10.17
CA ARG A 35 -4.40 3.54 -9.74
C ARG A 35 -4.38 4.32 -8.42
N ARG A 36 -5.53 4.81 -7.96
CA ARG A 36 -5.65 5.62 -6.72
C ARG A 36 -6.12 4.81 -5.52
N ASN A 37 -6.11 3.48 -5.58
CA ASN A 37 -6.48 2.67 -4.42
C ASN A 37 -5.47 2.93 -3.29
N PRO A 38 -5.91 3.46 -2.13
CA PRO A 38 -5.00 3.80 -1.03
C PRO A 38 -4.24 2.58 -0.50
N LYS A 39 -4.81 1.38 -0.60
CA LYS A 39 -4.16 0.12 -0.22
C LYS A 39 -2.96 -0.20 -1.12
N ASP A 40 -3.06 0.03 -2.42
CA ASP A 40 -1.95 -0.20 -3.35
C ASP A 40 -0.82 0.81 -3.15
N LYS A 41 -1.17 2.07 -2.82
CA LYS A 41 -0.19 3.10 -2.50
C LYS A 41 0.58 2.75 -1.23
N GLU A 42 -0.11 2.32 -0.19
CA GLU A 42 0.50 1.90 1.07
C GLU A 42 1.40 0.66 0.88
N LYS A 43 0.93 -0.33 0.14
CA LYS A 43 1.74 -1.50 -0.19
C LYS A 43 3.03 -1.12 -0.93
N ARG A 44 2.96 -0.24 -1.92
CA ARG A 44 4.15 0.26 -2.64
C ARG A 44 5.10 1.02 -1.72
N ARG A 45 4.56 1.87 -0.84
CA ARG A 45 5.36 2.58 0.17
C ARG A 45 6.13 1.61 1.05
N ARG A 46 5.46 0.60 1.58
CA ARG A 46 6.08 -0.44 2.43
C ARG A 46 7.17 -1.20 1.69
N LEU A 47 6.91 -1.62 0.45
CA LEU A 47 7.90 -2.31 -0.38
C LEU A 47 9.13 -1.43 -0.61
N GLN A 48 8.97 -0.17 -0.95
CA GLN A 48 10.07 0.76 -1.17
C GLN A 48 10.91 0.96 0.10
N VAL A 49 10.26 1.15 1.25
CA VAL A 49 11.00 1.25 2.53
C VAL A 49 11.70 -0.06 2.87
N ASN A 50 11.11 -1.20 2.55
CA ASN A 50 11.75 -2.50 2.78
C ASN A 50 13.00 -2.70 1.90
N GLU A 51 12.98 -2.26 0.66
CA GLU A 51 14.12 -2.40 -0.26
C GLU A 51 15.25 -1.41 0.00
N GLN A 52 14.89 -0.15 0.26
CA GLN A 52 15.84 0.97 0.31
C GLN A 52 16.05 1.53 1.72
N GLY A 53 15.27 1.07 2.70
CA GLY A 53 15.31 1.56 4.07
C GLY A 53 16.52 1.06 4.84
N ARG A 54 16.90 1.81 5.86
CA ARG A 54 17.91 1.41 6.86
C ARG A 54 17.25 0.75 8.05
N LEU A 55 17.90 -0.25 8.59
CA LEU A 55 17.50 -0.90 9.84
C LEU A 55 17.66 0.07 11.02
N GLY A 56 16.77 -0.05 11.97
CA GLY A 56 16.81 0.66 13.22
C GLY A 56 16.02 -0.07 14.30
N ASP A 57 16.17 0.36 15.52
CA ASP A 57 15.47 -0.17 16.66
C ASP A 57 14.27 0.72 16.99
N ALA A 58 13.16 0.09 17.33
CA ALA A 58 11.94 0.75 17.77
C ALA A 58 11.37 0.07 19.02
N THR A 59 10.40 0.72 19.61
CA THR A 59 9.63 0.14 20.70
C THR A 59 8.15 0.27 20.36
N ILE A 60 7.44 -0.84 20.39
CA ILE A 60 5.97 -0.84 20.30
C ILE A 60 5.45 -0.33 21.64
N THR A 61 4.69 0.76 21.60
CA THR A 61 4.16 1.43 22.78
C THR A 61 2.71 1.05 23.06
N GLU A 62 1.95 0.79 22.00
CA GLU A 62 0.54 0.48 22.11
C GLU A 62 0.07 -0.36 20.90
N VAL A 63 -0.94 -1.20 21.13
CA VAL A 63 -1.62 -1.95 20.07
C VAL A 63 -3.12 -1.77 20.25
N GLN A 64 -3.78 -1.16 19.27
CA GLN A 64 -5.23 -0.95 19.24
C GLN A 64 -5.83 -1.71 18.07
N GLU A 65 -6.68 -2.67 18.34
CA GLU A 65 -7.39 -3.48 17.33
C GLU A 65 -6.50 -3.98 16.18
N ASN A 66 -6.35 -3.16 15.14
CA ASN A 66 -5.58 -3.48 13.94
C ASN A 66 -4.43 -2.51 13.69
N THR A 67 -4.10 -1.66 14.66
CA THR A 67 -3.06 -0.65 14.53
C THR A 67 -2.01 -0.81 15.61
N ILE A 68 -0.75 -0.87 15.20
CA ILE A 68 0.41 -0.89 16.11
C ILE A 68 1.01 0.51 16.13
N PHE A 69 1.18 1.07 17.32
CA PHE A 69 1.89 2.32 17.55
C PHE A 69 3.29 2.03 18.05
N TYR A 70 4.28 2.75 17.53
CA TYR A 70 5.67 2.54 17.89
C TYR A 70 6.47 3.84 17.84
N GLU A 71 7.54 3.85 18.60
CA GLU A 71 8.48 4.96 18.71
C GLU A 71 9.88 4.51 18.34
N TYR A 72 10.64 5.38 17.72
CA TYR A 72 12.04 5.15 17.35
C TYR A 72 12.80 6.45 17.26
N SER A 73 14.11 6.39 17.35
CA SER A 73 14.97 7.56 17.28
C SER A 73 15.95 7.46 16.10
N VAL A 74 16.00 8.51 15.29
CA VAL A 74 16.99 8.64 14.21
C VAL A 74 17.75 9.94 14.38
N ARG A 75 19.07 9.85 14.49
CA ARG A 75 19.94 11.03 14.70
C ARG A 75 19.52 11.90 15.90
N ARG A 76 19.10 11.29 17.00
CA ARG A 76 18.60 11.95 18.22
C ARG A 76 17.24 12.66 18.05
N VAL A 77 16.54 12.43 16.98
CA VAL A 77 15.16 12.89 16.79
C VAL A 77 14.22 11.72 17.04
N LEU A 78 13.26 11.91 17.95
CA LEU A 78 12.24 10.93 18.27
C LEU A 78 11.12 11.01 17.23
N TYR A 79 10.73 9.86 16.72
CA TYR A 79 9.61 9.69 15.80
C TYR A 79 8.58 8.75 16.40
N THR A 80 7.31 9.10 16.28
CA THR A 80 6.19 8.22 16.60
C THR A 80 5.46 7.89 15.31
N ALA A 81 5.14 6.62 15.12
CA ALA A 81 4.46 6.16 13.92
C ALA A 81 3.44 5.09 14.26
N SER A 82 2.56 4.82 13.31
CA SER A 82 1.59 3.74 13.41
C SER A 82 1.56 2.92 12.12
N GLN A 83 1.25 1.63 12.25
CA GLN A 83 1.12 0.70 11.14
C GLN A 83 -0.18 -0.07 11.25
N ASP A 84 -0.99 0.00 10.18
CA ASP A 84 -2.18 -0.83 10.04
C ASP A 84 -1.77 -2.27 9.72
N VAL A 85 -2.24 -3.20 10.53
CA VAL A 85 -1.96 -4.63 10.45
C VAL A 85 -3.25 -5.45 10.32
N ALA A 86 -4.34 -4.83 9.88
CA ALA A 86 -5.65 -5.50 9.72
C ALA A 86 -5.57 -6.77 8.86
N GLN A 87 -4.72 -6.78 7.84
CA GLN A 87 -4.54 -7.94 6.95
C GLN A 87 -3.77 -9.10 7.60
N LEU A 88 -3.14 -8.86 8.73
CA LEU A 88 -2.29 -9.81 9.45
C LEU A 88 -2.94 -10.30 10.75
N ARG A 89 -4.18 -9.90 11.00
CA ARG A 89 -4.89 -10.19 12.25
C ARG A 89 -4.92 -11.69 12.58
N GLU A 90 -5.08 -12.54 11.60
CA GLU A 90 -5.11 -13.99 11.77
C GLU A 90 -3.75 -14.58 12.17
N GLN A 91 -2.67 -13.86 11.90
CA GLN A 91 -1.29 -14.28 12.21
C GLN A 91 -0.78 -13.66 13.52
N MET A 92 -1.54 -12.72 14.08
CA MET A 92 -1.18 -12.05 15.34
C MET A 92 -1.54 -12.92 16.53
N PRO A 93 -0.78 -12.83 17.64
CA PRO A 93 -1.14 -13.51 18.87
C PRO A 93 -2.50 -12.97 19.40
N GLY A 94 -3.27 -13.84 20.02
CA GLY A 94 -4.55 -13.46 20.60
C GLY A 94 -4.43 -12.40 21.71
N ASP A 95 -3.32 -12.40 22.41
CA ASP A 95 -2.96 -11.38 23.40
C ASP A 95 -2.03 -10.34 22.75
N LEU A 96 -2.59 -9.20 22.40
CA LEU A 96 -1.88 -8.12 21.70
C LEU A 96 -0.89 -7.38 22.61
N GLU A 97 -1.06 -7.44 23.91
CA GLU A 97 -0.12 -6.80 24.87
C GLU A 97 1.27 -7.43 24.81
N ARG A 98 1.37 -8.69 24.38
CA ARG A 98 2.65 -9.37 24.15
C ARG A 98 3.49 -8.75 23.03
N LEU A 99 2.90 -7.91 22.19
CA LEU A 99 3.58 -7.23 21.13
C LEU A 99 4.29 -5.96 21.60
N ILE A 100 3.92 -5.44 22.78
CA ILE A 100 4.54 -4.25 23.38
C ILE A 100 5.99 -4.57 23.75
N GLY A 101 6.91 -3.74 23.27
CA GLY A 101 8.33 -3.90 23.57
C GLY A 101 9.23 -3.66 22.36
N PRO A 102 10.51 -4.06 22.45
CA PRO A 102 11.50 -3.78 21.42
C PRO A 102 11.18 -4.53 20.13
N VAL A 103 11.38 -3.85 19.01
CA VAL A 103 11.15 -4.38 17.67
C VAL A 103 12.13 -3.75 16.68
N THR A 104 12.44 -4.45 15.59
CA THR A 104 13.24 -3.90 14.50
C THR A 104 12.34 -3.23 13.48
N LEU A 105 12.78 -2.07 12.97
CA LEU A 105 12.11 -1.36 11.89
C LEU A 105 13.08 -1.08 10.73
N LYS A 106 12.51 -0.69 9.61
CA LYS A 106 13.22 0.02 8.54
C LYS A 106 12.63 1.42 8.36
N TYR A 107 13.49 2.38 8.10
CA TYR A 107 13.11 3.76 7.82
C TYR A 107 13.81 4.30 6.58
N SER A 108 13.16 5.21 5.87
CA SER A 108 13.76 5.87 4.71
C SER A 108 14.86 6.85 5.15
N PRO A 109 16.09 6.75 4.62
CA PRO A 109 17.15 7.69 4.95
C PRO A 109 16.86 9.15 4.55
N GLN A 110 16.08 9.33 3.47
CA GLN A 110 15.69 10.65 2.99
C GLN A 110 14.54 11.27 3.81
N ASN A 111 13.65 10.41 4.32
CA ASN A 111 12.54 10.82 5.17
C ASN A 111 12.38 9.85 6.34
N PRO A 112 13.09 10.09 7.45
CA PRO A 112 13.05 9.17 8.60
C PRO A 112 11.66 8.95 9.21
N ALA A 113 10.72 9.87 9.01
CA ALA A 113 9.33 9.68 9.43
C ALA A 113 8.60 8.57 8.64
N ASN A 114 9.13 8.17 7.49
CA ASN A 114 8.61 7.08 6.69
C ASN A 114 9.29 5.77 7.10
N SER A 115 8.60 4.97 7.88
CA SER A 115 9.10 3.73 8.45
C SER A 115 8.10 2.58 8.35
N ILE A 116 8.60 1.38 8.50
CA ILE A 116 7.81 0.15 8.63
C ILE A 116 8.43 -0.75 9.70
N LEU A 117 7.59 -1.45 10.43
CA LEU A 117 8.04 -2.51 11.32
C LEU A 117 8.47 -3.72 10.50
N LEU A 118 9.66 -4.23 10.81
CA LEU A 118 10.18 -5.48 10.26
C LEU A 118 9.82 -6.63 11.20
N CYS A 119 8.56 -6.89 11.29
CA CYS A 119 8.15 -8.20 11.71
C CYS A 119 7.90 -8.96 10.42
N GLU A 120 8.72 -9.94 10.11
CA GLU A 120 8.64 -10.69 8.85
C GLU A 120 7.24 -11.22 8.58
N GLU A 121 6.48 -11.49 9.63
CA GLU A 121 5.10 -11.95 9.59
C GLU A 121 4.09 -10.81 9.56
N TRP A 122 4.48 -9.57 9.98
CA TRP A 122 3.56 -8.43 10.17
C TRP A 122 3.77 -7.29 9.19
N SER A 123 4.79 -7.34 8.37
CA SER A 123 5.06 -6.25 7.42
C SER A 123 4.02 -6.16 6.29
N GLY A 124 3.18 -7.19 6.12
CA GLY A 124 2.24 -7.28 5.00
C GLY A 124 2.94 -7.37 3.64
N LEU A 125 4.27 -7.54 3.66
CA LEU A 125 5.12 -7.57 2.47
C LEU A 125 5.32 -8.99 1.93
N ARG A 126 4.94 -10.01 2.69
CA ARG A 126 4.99 -11.39 2.22
C ARG A 126 3.80 -11.72 1.32
N GLY A 127 4.07 -11.78 0.04
CA GLY A 127 3.30 -12.58 -0.90
C GLY A 127 3.87 -14.00 -1.02
N VAL A 128 4.46 -14.55 0.05
CA VAL A 128 5.13 -15.85 0.02
C VAL A 128 4.53 -16.75 1.09
N ALA A 129 4.20 -17.98 0.67
CA ALA A 129 3.71 -19.03 1.53
C ALA A 129 4.54 -19.19 2.83
N PRO A 130 3.91 -19.59 3.94
CA PRO A 130 4.59 -19.79 5.20
C PRO A 130 5.79 -20.72 4.99
N ALA A 131 6.95 -20.33 5.50
CA ALA A 131 8.12 -21.17 5.49
C ALA A 131 7.75 -22.50 6.15
N LYS A 132 7.92 -23.59 5.39
CA LYS A 132 7.70 -24.95 5.87
C LYS A 132 8.50 -25.13 7.16
N PRO A 133 7.88 -25.57 8.27
CA PRO A 133 8.62 -25.80 9.49
C PRO A 133 9.74 -26.81 9.19
N LEU A 134 10.96 -26.46 9.57
CA LEU A 134 12.08 -27.40 9.59
C LEU A 134 11.71 -28.51 10.56
N THR A 135 11.28 -29.65 10.04
CA THR A 135 11.17 -30.87 10.81
C THR A 135 12.58 -31.22 11.27
N ALA A 136 12.84 -30.98 12.55
CA ALA A 136 14.01 -31.52 13.20
C ALA A 136 13.95 -33.07 13.12
N THR A 137 14.95 -33.62 12.52
CA THR A 137 15.24 -35.07 12.60
C THR A 137 16.10 -35.33 13.81
#